data_5c391742f2fa042342023a028820a64a
#
_entry.id   5c391742f2fa042342023a028820a64a
#
_cell.length_a   1.000
_cell.length_b   1.000
_cell.length_c   1.000
_cell.angle_alpha   90.00
_cell.angle_beta   90.00
_cell.angle_gamma   90.00
#
_symmetry.space_group_name_H-M   'P 1'
#
loop_
_entity.id
_entity.type
_entity.pdbx_description
1 polymer ?
#
loop_
_entity_poly.entity_id
_entity_poly.type
_entity_poly.pdbx_seq_one_letter_code
_entity_poly.pdbx_strand_id
1 'polypeptide(L)'
;MNKKTKVTMSHIAAKAGVSQSTVSLVLNGSYSIKLADDTREKVLRIAQEMGYVHKAVERPIARDKIALIINGLINHDPFIEAISAVQQAAWQHNKLLAIFDQENEPEHCAALEEEICRGGYQGVIYASCMTSQLAPMFRNLSIPMVMLNGYCPELPDVPCILPADKIGAYKATSHLLQQGYKRIAILAGELWMDAANDRISG
;
A
#
# COMPACT_ATOMS: atom_id res chain seq x y z
N MET A 1 16.10 -47.58 22.46
CA MET A 1 16.13 -46.10 22.18
C MET A 1 14.78 -45.70 21.62
N ASN A 2 13.94 -45.06 22.45
CA ASN A 2 12.60 -44.63 22.04
C ASN A 2 12.72 -43.37 21.11
N LYS A 3 12.40 -43.53 19.84
CA LYS A 3 12.22 -42.37 18.91
C LYS A 3 11.04 -41.55 19.44
N LYS A 4 11.30 -40.42 20.10
CA LYS A 4 10.27 -39.43 20.41
C LYS A 4 9.60 -39.02 19.06
N THR A 5 8.38 -39.43 18.88
CA THR A 5 7.59 -39.07 17.69
C THR A 5 7.47 -37.54 17.62
N LYS A 6 8.00 -36.93 16.58
CA LYS A 6 8.00 -35.47 16.41
C LYS A 6 6.56 -34.97 16.29
N VAL A 7 6.13 -34.09 17.19
CA VAL A 7 4.80 -33.50 17.18
C VAL A 7 4.65 -32.67 15.90
N THR A 8 3.50 -32.81 15.23
CA THR A 8 3.17 -32.09 13.98
C THR A 8 1.92 -31.24 14.16
N MET A 9 1.68 -30.29 13.24
CA MET A 9 0.45 -29.48 13.23
C MET A 9 -0.81 -30.35 13.12
N SER A 10 -0.74 -31.49 12.44
CA SER A 10 -1.85 -32.45 12.35
C SER A 10 -2.19 -33.06 13.70
N HIS A 11 -1.20 -33.34 14.56
CA HIS A 11 -1.45 -33.84 15.91
C HIS A 11 -2.13 -32.78 16.79
N ILE A 12 -1.73 -31.49 16.65
CA ILE A 12 -2.37 -30.37 17.35
C ILE A 12 -3.81 -30.20 16.85
N ALA A 13 -4.03 -30.25 15.54
CA ALA A 13 -5.34 -30.14 14.91
C ALA A 13 -6.32 -31.18 15.43
N ALA A 14 -5.90 -32.45 15.47
CA ALA A 14 -6.68 -33.54 15.99
C ALA A 14 -7.03 -33.35 17.48
N LYS A 15 -6.07 -32.92 18.32
CA LYS A 15 -6.29 -32.69 19.76
C LYS A 15 -7.14 -31.45 20.04
N ALA A 16 -7.02 -30.40 19.20
CA ALA A 16 -7.80 -29.16 19.33
C ALA A 16 -9.20 -29.26 18.73
N GLY A 17 -9.47 -30.28 17.89
CA GLY A 17 -10.75 -30.41 17.17
C GLY A 17 -10.94 -29.38 16.07
N VAL A 18 -9.84 -28.96 15.42
CA VAL A 18 -9.85 -27.95 14.33
C VAL A 18 -9.10 -28.47 13.11
N SER A 19 -9.19 -27.76 11.99
CA SER A 19 -8.44 -28.12 10.78
C SER A 19 -6.94 -27.80 10.94
N GLN A 20 -6.07 -28.50 10.21
CA GLN A 20 -4.64 -28.20 10.16
C GLN A 20 -4.37 -26.78 9.64
N SER A 21 -5.18 -26.27 8.73
CA SER A 21 -5.12 -24.90 8.24
C SER A 21 -5.42 -23.89 9.36
N THR A 22 -6.38 -24.17 10.23
CA THR A 22 -6.67 -23.35 11.42
C THR A 22 -5.47 -23.31 12.37
N VAL A 23 -4.84 -24.45 12.64
CA VAL A 23 -3.62 -24.52 13.47
C VAL A 23 -2.49 -23.70 12.83
N SER A 24 -2.31 -23.83 11.52
CA SER A 24 -1.29 -23.06 10.78
C SER A 24 -1.54 -21.56 10.87
N LEU A 25 -2.78 -21.09 10.72
CA LEU A 25 -3.15 -19.68 10.84
C LEU A 25 -2.86 -19.13 12.24
N VAL A 26 -3.22 -19.89 13.27
CA VAL A 26 -2.99 -19.49 14.68
C VAL A 26 -1.49 -19.43 14.99
N LEU A 27 -0.73 -20.46 14.63
CA LEU A 27 0.70 -20.52 14.92
C LEU A 27 1.54 -19.52 14.13
N ASN A 28 1.10 -19.15 12.92
CA ASN A 28 1.75 -18.13 12.08
C ASN A 28 1.32 -16.68 12.42
N GLY A 29 0.47 -16.47 13.43
CA GLY A 29 0.03 -15.13 13.83
C GLY A 29 -0.80 -14.40 12.78
N SER A 30 -1.49 -15.12 11.88
CA SER A 30 -2.32 -14.52 10.85
C SER A 30 -3.62 -13.97 11.46
N TYR A 31 -3.84 -12.66 11.33
CA TYR A 31 -5.05 -11.95 11.78
C TYR A 31 -6.09 -11.76 10.67
N SER A 32 -5.81 -12.27 9.46
CA SER A 32 -6.67 -12.05 8.28
C SER A 32 -7.99 -12.80 8.28
N ILE A 33 -8.20 -13.74 9.21
CA ILE A 33 -9.46 -14.49 9.35
C ILE A 33 -9.94 -14.31 10.78
N LYS A 34 -11.22 -13.91 10.96
CA LYS A 34 -11.90 -13.86 12.25
C LYS A 34 -12.02 -15.28 12.81
N LEU A 35 -11.05 -15.71 13.58
CA LEU A 35 -11.14 -16.88 14.44
C LEU A 35 -11.61 -16.42 15.82
N ALA A 36 -12.51 -17.20 16.44
CA ALA A 36 -12.91 -16.95 17.83
C ALA A 36 -11.66 -17.02 18.73
N ASP A 37 -11.54 -16.08 19.66
CA ASP A 37 -10.41 -15.99 20.58
C ASP A 37 -10.21 -17.27 21.38
N ASP A 38 -11.28 -17.91 21.84
CA ASP A 38 -11.27 -19.22 22.52
C ASP A 38 -10.59 -20.31 21.68
N THR A 39 -10.80 -20.31 20.35
CA THR A 39 -10.19 -21.27 19.45
C THR A 39 -8.69 -21.01 19.31
N ARG A 40 -8.28 -19.76 19.28
CA ARG A 40 -6.89 -19.33 19.21
C ARG A 40 -6.14 -19.76 20.48
N GLU A 41 -6.68 -19.44 21.65
CA GLU A 41 -6.10 -19.79 22.93
C GLU A 41 -5.99 -21.31 23.13
N LYS A 42 -7.04 -22.05 22.74
CA LYS A 42 -7.06 -23.50 22.79
C LYS A 42 -5.92 -24.12 21.97
N VAL A 43 -5.73 -23.65 20.73
CA VAL A 43 -4.67 -24.16 19.85
C VAL A 43 -3.29 -23.85 20.40
N LEU A 44 -3.04 -22.64 20.91
CA LEU A 44 -1.76 -22.23 21.47
C LEU A 44 -1.41 -23.06 22.72
N ARG A 45 -2.36 -23.25 23.63
CA ARG A 45 -2.20 -24.06 24.82
C ARG A 45 -1.86 -25.51 24.47
N ILE A 46 -2.60 -26.14 23.56
CA ILE A 46 -2.35 -27.51 23.13
C ILE A 46 -0.97 -27.67 22.48
N ALA A 47 -0.57 -26.70 21.65
CA ALA A 47 0.76 -26.69 21.04
C ALA A 47 1.87 -26.66 22.10
N GLN A 48 1.71 -25.84 23.14
CA GLN A 48 2.63 -25.73 24.26
C GLN A 48 2.67 -27.02 25.10
N GLU A 49 1.51 -27.58 25.48
CA GLU A 49 1.40 -28.84 26.21
C GLU A 49 2.05 -30.03 25.49
N MET A 50 1.95 -30.06 24.16
CA MET A 50 2.54 -31.09 23.33
C MET A 50 4.05 -30.88 23.08
N GLY A 51 4.62 -29.78 23.54
CA GLY A 51 6.01 -29.43 23.29
C GLY A 51 6.29 -29.17 21.80
N TYR A 52 5.29 -28.67 21.05
CA TYR A 52 5.45 -28.34 19.65
C TYR A 52 6.32 -27.10 19.51
N VAL A 53 7.51 -27.29 18.99
CA VAL A 53 8.35 -26.17 18.58
C VAL A 53 7.91 -25.73 17.21
N HIS A 54 7.12 -24.64 17.16
CA HIS A 54 6.80 -24.00 15.90
C HIS A 54 8.11 -23.48 15.30
N LYS A 55 8.57 -24.12 14.24
CA LYS A 55 9.47 -23.42 13.33
C LYS A 55 8.59 -22.37 12.67
N ALA A 56 8.62 -21.15 13.21
CA ALA A 56 8.20 -20.03 12.42
C ALA A 56 8.85 -20.23 11.05
N VAL A 57 8.04 -20.33 10.01
CA VAL A 57 8.59 -20.18 8.67
C VAL A 57 9.27 -18.83 8.78
N GLU A 58 10.60 -18.83 8.81
CA GLU A 58 11.37 -17.61 8.61
C GLU A 58 10.91 -17.13 7.24
N ARG A 59 9.85 -16.33 7.24
CA ARG A 59 9.56 -15.51 6.07
C ARG A 59 10.82 -14.68 5.93
N PRO A 60 11.54 -14.79 4.82
CA PRO A 60 12.72 -13.98 4.65
C PRO A 60 12.29 -12.56 4.99
N ILE A 61 12.93 -11.97 5.99
CA ILE A 61 12.68 -10.57 6.34
C ILE A 61 12.86 -9.85 5.02
N ALA A 62 11.81 -9.17 4.56
CA ALA A 62 11.85 -8.47 3.29
C ALA A 62 13.10 -7.58 3.33
N ARG A 63 14.14 -7.97 2.59
CA ARG A 63 15.40 -7.25 2.58
C ARG A 63 15.28 -5.98 1.75
N ASP A 64 14.36 -6.02 0.82
CA ASP A 64 14.12 -4.96 -0.14
C ASP A 64 13.08 -3.98 0.37
N LYS A 65 13.39 -2.70 0.28
CA LYS A 65 12.50 -1.61 0.70
C LYS A 65 12.07 -0.77 -0.50
N ILE A 66 10.82 -0.36 -0.49
CA ILE A 66 10.28 0.67 -1.38
C ILE A 66 9.91 1.87 -0.52
N ALA A 67 10.26 3.06 -0.94
CA ALA A 67 9.81 4.29 -0.32
C ALA A 67 8.55 4.79 -1.00
N LEU A 68 7.53 5.12 -0.22
CA LEU A 68 6.38 5.91 -0.63
C LEU A 68 6.51 7.28 0.03
N ILE A 69 6.77 8.29 -0.77
CA ILE A 69 6.87 9.67 -0.32
C ILE A 69 5.60 10.37 -0.72
N ILE A 70 4.88 10.92 0.24
CA ILE A 70 3.59 11.57 0.05
C ILE A 70 3.75 13.05 0.34
N ASN A 71 3.19 13.86 -0.52
CA ASN A 71 3.09 15.30 -0.30
C ASN A 71 1.72 15.63 0.27
N GLY A 72 1.67 15.99 1.56
CA GLY A 72 0.49 16.46 2.25
C GLY A 72 -0.52 15.36 2.59
N LEU A 73 -0.15 14.42 3.45
CA LEU A 73 -1.07 13.38 3.93
C LEU A 73 -2.14 13.99 4.84
N ILE A 74 -3.40 13.93 4.41
CA ILE A 74 -4.57 14.44 5.15
C ILE A 74 -5.46 13.28 5.60
N ASN A 75 -6.01 13.34 6.80
CA ASN A 75 -6.77 12.27 7.46
C ASN A 75 -8.10 11.85 6.77
N HIS A 76 -8.57 12.59 5.76
CA HIS A 76 -9.88 12.36 5.12
C HIS A 76 -9.76 12.02 3.64
N ASP A 77 -8.59 11.64 3.19
CA ASP A 77 -8.32 11.45 1.77
C ASP A 77 -8.63 10.01 1.34
N PRO A 78 -9.30 9.79 0.19
CA PRO A 78 -9.38 8.50 -0.47
C PRO A 78 -8.01 7.89 -0.78
N PHE A 79 -6.94 8.68 -0.67
CA PHE A 79 -5.56 8.26 -0.84
C PHE A 79 -5.11 7.20 0.19
N ILE A 80 -5.77 7.09 1.34
CA ILE A 80 -5.53 6.01 2.32
C ILE A 80 -5.76 4.62 1.70
N GLU A 81 -6.75 4.50 0.83
CA GLU A 81 -6.97 3.25 0.09
C GLU A 81 -5.81 2.96 -0.88
N ALA A 82 -5.26 3.98 -1.52
CA ALA A 82 -4.08 3.84 -2.38
C ALA A 82 -2.86 3.38 -1.56
N ILE A 83 -2.63 3.94 -0.38
CA ILE A 83 -1.55 3.50 0.54
C ILE A 83 -1.73 2.03 0.90
N SER A 84 -2.95 1.62 1.25
CA SER A 84 -3.26 0.23 1.58
C SER A 84 -3.00 -0.71 0.40
N ALA A 85 -3.36 -0.30 -0.81
CA ALA A 85 -3.10 -1.06 -2.04
C ALA A 85 -1.59 -1.18 -2.34
N VAL A 86 -0.83 -0.10 -2.19
CA VAL A 86 0.63 -0.10 -2.35
C VAL A 86 1.28 -1.03 -1.32
N GLN A 87 0.83 -0.97 -0.07
CA GLN A 87 1.35 -1.85 0.99
C GLN A 87 1.06 -3.32 0.68
N GLN A 88 -0.15 -3.64 0.24
CA GLN A 88 -0.51 -5.00 -0.13
C GLN A 88 0.32 -5.50 -1.32
N ALA A 89 0.52 -4.67 -2.34
CA ALA A 89 1.36 -5.00 -3.49
C ALA A 89 2.82 -5.22 -3.08
N ALA A 90 3.37 -4.37 -2.22
CA ALA A 90 4.73 -4.53 -1.70
C ALA A 90 4.89 -5.88 -0.97
N TRP A 91 3.93 -6.26 -0.12
CA TRP A 91 3.94 -7.56 0.55
C TRP A 91 3.86 -8.74 -0.41
N GLN A 92 3.04 -8.65 -1.46
CA GLN A 92 2.96 -9.71 -2.50
C GLN A 92 4.30 -9.93 -3.20
N HIS A 93 5.09 -8.87 -3.35
CA HIS A 93 6.43 -8.89 -3.94
C HIS A 93 7.55 -9.06 -2.91
N ASN A 94 7.24 -9.46 -1.67
CA ASN A 94 8.20 -9.65 -0.58
C ASN A 94 9.06 -8.40 -0.29
N LYS A 95 8.43 -7.21 -0.35
CA LYS A 95 9.08 -5.93 -0.09
C LYS A 95 8.45 -5.24 1.13
N LEU A 96 9.25 -4.44 1.83
CA LEU A 96 8.78 -3.53 2.87
C LEU A 96 8.43 -2.18 2.24
N LEU A 97 7.33 -1.59 2.69
CA LEU A 97 6.97 -0.22 2.35
C LEU A 97 7.35 0.69 3.52
N ALA A 98 8.19 1.68 3.26
CA ALA A 98 8.42 2.81 4.16
C ALA A 98 7.64 4.02 3.63
N ILE A 99 6.91 4.69 4.50
CA ILE A 99 6.06 5.83 4.15
C ILE A 99 6.65 7.07 4.80
N PHE A 100 6.82 8.13 4.02
CA PHE A 100 7.30 9.43 4.43
C PHE A 100 6.29 10.49 4.02
N ASP A 101 5.93 11.37 4.94
CA ASP A 101 5.20 12.59 4.62
C ASP A 101 6.19 13.74 4.53
N GLN A 102 6.14 14.47 3.42
CA GLN A 102 7.10 15.50 3.09
C GLN A 102 6.68 16.90 3.59
N GLU A 103 5.38 17.15 3.77
CA GLU A 103 4.78 18.42 4.20
C GLU A 103 5.25 19.67 3.41
N ASN A 104 5.84 19.51 2.23
CA ASN A 104 6.40 20.59 1.39
C ASN A 104 7.53 21.44 2.01
N GLU A 105 8.15 20.97 3.10
CA GLU A 105 9.24 21.70 3.73
C GLU A 105 10.57 21.37 3.02
N PRO A 106 11.33 22.40 2.55
CA PRO A 106 12.59 22.16 1.82
C PRO A 106 13.65 21.38 2.62
N GLU A 107 13.69 21.58 3.94
CA GLU A 107 14.62 20.87 4.82
C GLU A 107 14.27 19.38 4.90
N HIS A 108 12.99 19.04 4.95
CA HIS A 108 12.53 17.65 4.91
C HIS A 108 12.87 16.99 3.57
N CYS A 109 12.76 17.72 2.47
CA CYS A 109 13.12 17.23 1.14
C CYS A 109 14.58 16.76 1.06
N ALA A 110 15.53 17.57 1.56
CA ALA A 110 16.95 17.23 1.56
C ALA A 110 17.25 16.00 2.44
N ALA A 111 16.63 15.94 3.62
CA ALA A 111 16.78 14.81 4.52
C ALA A 111 16.22 13.50 3.92
N LEU A 112 15.08 13.59 3.22
CA LEU A 112 14.49 12.45 2.53
C LEU A 112 15.35 11.98 1.36
N GLU A 113 15.90 12.87 0.55
CA GLU A 113 16.85 12.51 -0.51
C GLU A 113 18.06 11.75 0.04
N GLU A 114 18.62 12.23 1.15
CA GLU A 114 19.75 11.58 1.80
C GLU A 114 19.36 10.18 2.33
N GLU A 115 18.22 10.06 3.00
CA GLU A 115 17.71 8.78 3.49
C GLU A 115 17.47 7.79 2.35
N ILE A 116 16.83 8.22 1.26
CA ILE A 116 16.56 7.35 0.11
C ILE A 116 17.84 6.89 -0.56
N CYS A 117 18.82 7.78 -0.75
CA CYS A 117 20.10 7.43 -1.37
C CYS A 117 20.92 6.45 -0.53
N ARG A 118 20.85 6.54 0.80
CA ARG A 118 21.65 5.73 1.74
C ARG A 118 20.90 4.55 2.33
N GLY A 119 19.57 4.63 2.37
CA GLY A 119 18.71 3.69 3.09
C GLY A 119 18.56 2.32 2.42
N GLY A 120 19.12 2.08 1.24
CA GLY A 120 19.04 0.79 0.54
C GLY A 120 17.65 0.49 0.00
N TYR A 121 16.93 1.50 -0.46
CA TYR A 121 15.66 1.35 -1.15
C TYR A 121 15.88 0.87 -2.59
N GLN A 122 14.96 0.07 -3.11
CA GLN A 122 14.99 -0.44 -4.48
C GLN A 122 14.14 0.37 -5.45
N GLY A 123 13.32 1.26 -4.95
CA GLY A 123 12.48 2.13 -5.77
C GLY A 123 11.75 3.14 -4.91
N VAL A 124 11.25 4.17 -5.57
CA VAL A 124 10.51 5.28 -4.97
C VAL A 124 9.16 5.43 -5.67
N ILE A 125 8.10 5.56 -4.88
CA ILE A 125 6.81 6.07 -5.32
C ILE A 125 6.68 7.48 -4.75
N TYR A 126 6.70 8.50 -5.61
CA TYR A 126 6.54 9.89 -5.21
C TYR A 126 5.10 10.32 -5.51
N ALA A 127 4.34 10.61 -4.49
CA ALA A 127 2.90 10.74 -4.57
C ALA A 127 2.39 12.09 -4.04
N SER A 128 1.27 12.54 -4.57
CA SER A 128 0.51 13.67 -4.04
C SER A 128 -0.92 13.23 -3.71
N CYS A 129 -1.47 13.73 -2.61
CA CYS A 129 -2.87 13.50 -2.25
C CYS A 129 -3.85 14.18 -3.21
N MET A 130 -3.45 15.27 -3.85
CA MET A 130 -4.20 15.93 -4.92
C MET A 130 -3.36 15.94 -6.20
N THR A 131 -4.02 15.80 -7.36
CA THR A 131 -3.32 15.92 -8.65
C THR A 131 -2.66 17.28 -8.74
N SER A 132 -1.34 17.30 -8.70
CA SER A 132 -0.56 18.53 -8.67
C SER A 132 0.86 18.34 -9.21
N GLN A 133 1.50 19.45 -9.53
CA GLN A 133 2.91 19.46 -9.85
C GLN A 133 3.72 19.20 -8.58
N LEU A 134 4.60 18.22 -8.65
CA LEU A 134 5.52 17.86 -7.58
C LEU A 134 6.85 18.62 -7.71
N ALA A 135 7.51 18.84 -6.58
CA ALA A 135 8.85 19.41 -6.58
C ALA A 135 9.85 18.48 -7.31
N PRO A 136 10.86 19.04 -8.01
CA PRO A 136 11.83 18.24 -8.76
C PRO A 136 12.88 17.59 -7.85
N MET A 137 12.41 16.79 -6.91
CA MET A 137 13.26 15.99 -6.03
C MET A 137 13.83 14.79 -6.77
N PHE A 138 14.88 14.22 -6.22
CA PHE A 138 15.44 12.94 -6.68
C PHE A 138 15.97 12.94 -8.11
N ARG A 139 16.47 14.07 -8.61
CA ARG A 139 17.02 14.19 -9.98
C ARG A 139 18.15 13.21 -10.28
N ASN A 140 18.91 12.81 -9.26
CA ASN A 140 20.09 11.97 -9.37
C ASN A 140 19.89 10.58 -8.74
N LEU A 141 18.65 10.11 -8.59
CA LEU A 141 18.40 8.76 -8.10
C LEU A 141 18.94 7.71 -9.07
N SER A 142 19.69 6.76 -8.52
CA SER A 142 20.16 5.58 -9.24
C SER A 142 19.16 4.42 -9.24
N ILE A 143 18.03 4.58 -8.53
CA ILE A 143 16.95 3.59 -8.39
C ILE A 143 15.69 4.06 -9.13
N PRO A 144 14.83 3.13 -9.59
CA PRO A 144 13.59 3.48 -10.27
C PRO A 144 12.67 4.35 -9.42
N MET A 145 12.03 5.33 -10.07
CA MET A 145 10.99 6.17 -9.47
C MET A 145 9.75 6.19 -10.36
N VAL A 146 8.58 6.27 -9.73
CA VAL A 146 7.30 6.54 -10.39
C VAL A 146 6.54 7.60 -9.60
N MET A 147 5.83 8.47 -10.31
CA MET A 147 4.95 9.47 -9.70
C MET A 147 3.52 8.96 -9.67
N LEU A 148 2.82 9.18 -8.57
CA LEU A 148 1.43 8.80 -8.37
C LEU A 148 0.61 10.03 -8.00
N ASN A 149 -0.45 10.29 -8.77
CA ASN A 149 -1.33 11.44 -8.61
C ASN A 149 -0.58 12.79 -8.61
N GLY A 150 0.58 12.83 -9.27
CA GLY A 150 1.40 14.00 -9.42
C GLY A 150 2.31 13.88 -10.64
N TYR A 151 2.89 14.99 -11.06
CA TYR A 151 3.80 15.07 -12.21
C TYR A 151 4.86 16.14 -11.96
N CYS A 152 5.99 16.03 -12.66
CA CYS A 152 7.08 17.00 -12.58
C CYS A 152 7.62 17.28 -13.98
N PRO A 153 7.39 18.46 -14.55
CA PRO A 153 7.88 18.83 -15.88
C PRO A 153 9.41 18.77 -16.01
N GLU A 154 10.11 18.98 -14.92
CA GLU A 154 11.58 18.92 -14.87
C GLU A 154 12.13 17.49 -14.83
N LEU A 155 11.27 16.48 -14.70
CA LEU A 155 11.60 15.07 -14.71
C LEU A 155 10.74 14.31 -15.75
N PRO A 156 10.84 14.66 -17.04
CA PRO A 156 9.93 14.16 -18.08
C PRO A 156 10.05 12.66 -18.34
N ASP A 157 11.19 12.05 -17.97
CA ASP A 157 11.44 10.63 -18.18
C ASP A 157 10.89 9.75 -17.03
N VAL A 158 10.42 10.36 -15.94
CA VAL A 158 9.84 9.63 -14.83
C VAL A 158 8.39 9.32 -15.13
N PRO A 159 7.98 8.03 -15.14
CA PRO A 159 6.60 7.66 -15.37
C PRO A 159 5.67 8.27 -14.31
N CYS A 160 4.52 8.82 -14.74
CA CYS A 160 3.48 9.30 -13.84
C CYS A 160 2.15 8.61 -14.10
N ILE A 161 1.43 8.32 -13.03
CA ILE A 161 0.08 7.73 -13.05
C ILE A 161 -0.86 8.80 -12.52
N LEU A 162 -1.76 9.28 -13.39
CA LEU A 162 -2.72 10.33 -13.07
C LEU A 162 -4.15 9.83 -13.26
N PRO A 163 -5.13 10.37 -12.52
CA PRO A 163 -6.53 10.16 -12.80
C PRO A 163 -6.89 10.65 -14.21
N ALA A 164 -7.81 9.95 -14.86
CA ALA A 164 -8.30 10.34 -16.20
C ALA A 164 -9.45 11.35 -16.08
N ASP A 165 -9.24 12.46 -15.37
CA ASP A 165 -10.29 13.43 -15.00
C ASP A 165 -11.01 14.00 -16.21
N LYS A 166 -10.28 14.42 -17.26
CA LYS A 166 -10.85 14.95 -18.49
C LYS A 166 -11.74 13.94 -19.20
N ILE A 167 -11.24 12.71 -19.38
CA ILE A 167 -12.00 11.64 -20.04
C ILE A 167 -13.22 11.23 -19.20
N GLY A 168 -13.06 11.21 -17.88
CA GLY A 168 -14.15 10.92 -16.93
C GLY A 168 -15.29 11.93 -17.05
N ALA A 169 -14.96 13.22 -17.04
CA ALA A 169 -15.93 14.31 -17.20
C ALA A 169 -16.63 14.28 -18.55
N TYR A 170 -15.88 14.07 -19.64
CA TYR A 170 -16.45 13.89 -20.97
C TYR A 170 -17.48 12.75 -21.00
N LYS A 171 -17.14 11.58 -20.42
CA LYS A 171 -18.06 10.43 -20.40
C LYS A 171 -19.30 10.70 -19.55
N ALA A 172 -19.16 11.35 -18.40
CA ALA A 172 -20.28 11.71 -17.54
C ALA A 172 -21.23 12.69 -18.23
N THR A 173 -20.69 13.74 -18.82
CA THR A 173 -21.46 14.74 -19.59
C THR A 173 -22.16 14.12 -20.81
N SER A 174 -21.44 13.31 -21.57
CA SER A 174 -21.98 12.57 -22.72
C SER A 174 -23.13 11.65 -22.31
N HIS A 175 -23.01 10.97 -21.17
CA HIS A 175 -24.08 10.13 -20.63
C HIS A 175 -25.35 10.96 -20.36
N LEU A 176 -25.25 12.11 -19.71
CA LEU A 176 -26.39 12.97 -19.45
C LEU A 176 -27.04 13.49 -20.74
N LEU A 177 -26.25 13.87 -21.74
CA LEU A 177 -26.74 14.29 -23.05
C LEU A 177 -27.49 13.15 -23.75
N GLN A 178 -26.99 11.94 -23.71
CA GLN A 178 -27.65 10.75 -24.28
C GLN A 178 -28.98 10.43 -23.58
N GLN A 179 -29.14 10.78 -22.32
CA GLN A 179 -30.40 10.66 -21.58
C GLN A 179 -31.40 11.82 -21.92
N GLY A 180 -31.01 12.74 -22.79
CA GLY A 180 -31.89 13.84 -23.26
C GLY A 180 -31.82 15.10 -22.40
N TYR A 181 -30.95 15.18 -21.39
CA TYR A 181 -30.78 16.41 -20.62
C TYR A 181 -30.11 17.47 -21.45
N LYS A 182 -30.73 18.66 -21.53
CA LYS A 182 -30.25 19.79 -22.33
C LYS A 182 -29.60 20.90 -21.50
N ARG A 183 -29.89 20.95 -20.22
CA ARG A 183 -29.33 21.95 -19.30
C ARG A 183 -28.56 21.20 -18.22
N ILE A 184 -27.24 21.23 -18.34
CA ILE A 184 -26.32 20.54 -17.46
C ILE A 184 -25.52 21.61 -16.74
N ALA A 185 -25.38 21.46 -15.40
CA ALA A 185 -24.51 22.31 -14.61
C ALA A 185 -23.38 21.43 -14.03
N ILE A 186 -22.21 22.01 -13.91
CA ILE A 186 -21.06 21.39 -13.25
C ILE A 186 -20.78 22.10 -11.93
N LEU A 187 -20.65 21.33 -10.87
CA LEU A 187 -20.05 21.81 -9.63
C LEU A 187 -18.56 21.51 -9.71
N ALA A 188 -17.83 22.47 -10.26
CA ALA A 188 -16.37 22.36 -10.38
C ALA A 188 -15.71 22.52 -9.02
N GLY A 189 -14.54 21.91 -8.84
CA GLY A 189 -13.63 22.25 -7.75
C GLY A 189 -13.02 23.63 -7.94
N GLU A 190 -12.07 23.99 -7.09
CA GLU A 190 -11.36 25.26 -7.18
C GLU A 190 -10.45 25.28 -8.40
N LEU A 191 -10.41 26.42 -9.12
CA LEU A 191 -9.71 26.54 -10.41
C LEU A 191 -8.18 26.47 -10.32
N TRP A 192 -7.62 26.53 -9.14
CA TRP A 192 -6.19 26.27 -8.93
C TRP A 192 -5.84 24.77 -8.94
N MET A 193 -6.84 23.88 -8.88
CA MET A 193 -6.66 22.43 -8.96
C MET A 193 -6.64 21.95 -10.40
N ASP A 194 -5.60 21.24 -10.79
CA ASP A 194 -5.48 20.65 -12.15
C ASP A 194 -6.66 19.73 -12.47
N ALA A 195 -7.07 18.89 -11.51
CA ALA A 195 -8.21 18.00 -11.66
C ALA A 195 -9.53 18.75 -11.95
N ALA A 196 -9.74 19.94 -11.35
CA ALA A 196 -10.92 20.76 -11.62
C ALA A 196 -10.90 21.30 -13.05
N ASN A 197 -9.75 21.81 -13.51
CA ASN A 197 -9.57 22.31 -14.87
C ASN A 197 -9.76 21.20 -15.91
N ASP A 198 -9.22 20.01 -15.66
CA ASP A 198 -9.39 18.86 -16.52
C ASP A 198 -10.85 18.41 -16.61
N ARG A 199 -11.58 18.38 -15.48
CA ARG A 199 -13.02 18.06 -15.46
C ARG A 199 -13.86 19.10 -16.19
N ILE A 200 -13.51 20.38 -16.12
CA ILE A 200 -14.19 21.44 -16.88
C ILE A 200 -13.92 21.30 -18.36
N SER A 201 -12.70 20.91 -18.73
CA SER A 201 -12.28 20.76 -20.13
C SER A 201 -12.85 19.52 -20.82
N GLY A 202 -13.27 18.53 -20.06
CA GLY A 202 -13.88 17.29 -20.53
C GLY A 202 -15.36 17.43 -20.78
#